data_e2b598046d9c5e5b307603f9bf78a763
#
_entry.id   e2b598046d9c5e5b307603f9bf78a763
#
_cell.length_a   1.000
_cell.length_b   1.000
_cell.length_c   1.000
_cell.angle_alpha   90.00
_cell.angle_beta   90.00
_cell.angle_gamma   90.00
#
_symmetry.space_group_name_H-M   'P 1'
#
loop_
_entity.id
_entity.type
_entity.pdbx_description
1 polymer ?
#
loop_
_entity_poly.entity_id
_entity_poly.type
_entity_poly.pdbx_seq_one_letter_code
_entity_poly.pdbx_strand_id
1 'polypeptide(L)'
;MQEDKFLLSVLAKFPNVEKPKVRFSTVAVNDLPFLKLCRLLAENGRVIEIDAETQYAVVAIAASPTSLNEGVAAILLKNKILYIAAYAKEGLIKQHSTEKIIQRLTELVR
;
A
#
# COMPACT_ATOMS: atom_id res chain seq x y z
N MET A 1 2.21 -13.25 -10.09
CA MET A 1 1.13 -12.63 -10.87
C MET A 1 1.61 -11.31 -11.45
N GLN A 2 1.01 -10.88 -12.56
CA GLN A 2 1.44 -9.64 -13.22
C GLN A 2 1.22 -8.41 -12.36
N GLU A 3 0.14 -8.41 -11.57
CA GLU A 3 -0.18 -7.30 -10.68
C GLU A 3 0.90 -7.12 -9.62
N ASP A 4 1.38 -8.21 -9.05
CA ASP A 4 2.45 -8.16 -8.06
C ASP A 4 3.74 -7.62 -8.66
N LYS A 5 4.07 -8.07 -9.88
CA LYS A 5 5.26 -7.58 -10.58
C LYS A 5 5.16 -6.09 -10.89
N PHE A 6 3.97 -5.64 -11.29
CA PHE A 6 3.74 -4.23 -11.54
C PHE A 6 3.96 -3.40 -10.27
N LEU A 7 3.34 -3.82 -9.17
CA LEU A 7 3.44 -3.09 -7.90
C LEU A 7 4.88 -3.11 -7.38
N LEU A 8 5.58 -4.23 -7.53
CA LEU A 8 6.98 -4.30 -7.13
C LEU A 8 7.83 -3.32 -7.94
N SER A 9 7.58 -3.20 -9.24
CA SER A 9 8.31 -2.26 -10.09
C SER A 9 8.05 -0.81 -9.67
N VAL A 10 6.83 -0.51 -9.23
CA VAL A 10 6.50 0.82 -8.72
C VAL A 10 7.27 1.12 -7.43
N LEU A 11 7.25 0.18 -6.47
CA LEU A 11 7.97 0.37 -5.21
C LEU A 11 9.49 0.38 -5.39
N ALA A 12 10.01 -0.32 -6.39
CA ALA A 12 11.45 -0.39 -6.64
C ALA A 12 12.05 0.96 -7.05
N LYS A 13 11.23 1.93 -7.42
CA LYS A 13 11.69 3.29 -7.71
C LYS A 13 12.18 4.01 -6.45
N PHE A 14 11.78 3.54 -5.28
CA PHE A 14 12.16 4.15 -4.01
C PHE A 14 13.45 3.52 -3.51
N PRO A 15 14.53 4.31 -3.31
CA PRO A 15 15.85 3.73 -3.04
C PRO A 15 15.95 2.95 -1.75
N ASN A 16 15.07 3.21 -0.79
CA ASN A 16 15.11 2.55 0.51
C ASN A 16 14.32 1.25 0.56
N VAL A 17 13.61 0.90 -0.51
CA VAL A 17 12.79 -0.32 -0.53
C VAL A 17 13.67 -1.53 -0.84
N GLU A 18 13.65 -2.51 0.04
CA GLU A 18 14.34 -3.79 -0.15
C GLU A 18 13.37 -4.77 -0.78
N LYS A 19 13.53 -5.03 -2.08
CA LYS A 19 12.60 -5.86 -2.85
C LYS A 19 12.23 -7.20 -2.21
N PRO A 20 13.19 -7.98 -1.67
CA PRO A 20 12.85 -9.27 -1.08
C PRO A 20 11.95 -9.19 0.15
N LYS A 21 11.86 -8.01 0.77
CA LYS A 21 11.06 -7.80 1.96
C LYS A 21 9.70 -7.21 1.69
N VAL A 22 9.40 -6.88 0.43
CA VAL A 22 8.07 -6.41 0.04
C VAL A 22 7.07 -7.55 0.23
N ARG A 23 5.91 -7.22 0.80
CA ARG A 23 4.83 -8.19 0.99
C ARG A 23 3.64 -7.79 0.15
N PHE A 24 2.88 -8.78 -0.28
CA PHE A 24 1.75 -8.61 -1.19
C PHE A 24 0.47 -9.15 -0.57
N SER A 25 -0.64 -8.53 -0.91
CA SER A 25 -1.94 -9.01 -0.49
C SER A 25 -3.00 -8.56 -1.50
N THR A 26 -4.15 -9.19 -1.42
CA THR A 26 -5.32 -8.78 -2.21
C THR A 26 -6.52 -8.70 -1.29
N VAL A 27 -7.44 -7.80 -1.61
CA VAL A 27 -8.71 -7.72 -0.90
C VAL A 27 -9.82 -7.43 -1.90
N ALA A 28 -10.92 -8.19 -1.80
CA ALA A 28 -12.09 -7.93 -2.63
C ALA A 28 -12.80 -6.69 -2.11
N VAL A 29 -13.20 -5.81 -3.01
CA VAL A 29 -13.89 -4.58 -2.65
C VAL A 29 -15.20 -4.47 -3.44
N ASN A 30 -16.22 -3.90 -2.82
CA ASN A 30 -17.50 -3.66 -3.46
C ASN A 30 -17.68 -2.17 -3.64
N ASP A 31 -17.97 -1.77 -4.89
CA ASP A 31 -18.35 -0.39 -5.21
C ASP A 31 -17.41 0.66 -4.58
N LEU A 32 -16.10 0.41 -4.73
CA LEU A 32 -15.09 1.37 -4.25
C LEU A 32 -14.54 2.14 -5.45
N PRO A 33 -15.06 3.36 -5.72
CA PRO A 33 -14.50 4.19 -6.77
C PRO A 33 -13.05 4.56 -6.44
N PHE A 34 -12.20 4.62 -7.46
CA PHE A 34 -10.80 4.94 -7.27
C PHE A 34 -10.59 6.28 -6.56
N LEU A 35 -11.41 7.29 -6.88
CA LEU A 35 -11.30 8.60 -6.21
C LEU A 35 -11.60 8.51 -4.72
N LYS A 36 -12.57 7.68 -4.33
CA LYS A 36 -12.85 7.46 -2.91
C LYS A 36 -11.68 6.77 -2.22
N LEU A 37 -11.08 5.80 -2.89
CA LEU A 37 -9.88 5.13 -2.37
C LEU A 37 -8.75 6.13 -2.14
N CYS A 38 -8.48 7.00 -3.12
CA CYS A 38 -7.44 8.01 -2.98
C CYS A 38 -7.70 8.95 -1.80
N ARG A 39 -8.97 9.31 -1.57
CA ARG A 39 -9.35 10.14 -0.44
C ARG A 39 -9.08 9.43 0.89
N LEU A 40 -9.44 8.15 0.99
CA LEU A 40 -9.15 7.35 2.18
C LEU A 40 -7.65 7.28 2.45
N LEU A 41 -6.85 7.11 1.42
CA LEU A 41 -5.40 7.08 1.56
C LEU A 41 -4.86 8.42 2.03
N ALA A 42 -5.35 9.52 1.46
CA ALA A 42 -4.92 10.87 1.85
C ALA A 42 -5.30 11.21 3.30
N GLU A 43 -6.43 10.69 3.78
CA GLU A 43 -6.86 10.91 5.16
C GLU A 43 -6.03 10.12 6.18
N ASN A 44 -5.38 9.04 5.74
CA ASN A 44 -4.67 8.13 6.64
C ASN A 44 -3.16 8.09 6.41
N GLY A 45 -2.67 8.76 5.39
CA GLY A 45 -1.26 8.77 5.05
C GLY A 45 -0.94 9.93 4.11
N ARG A 46 0.22 9.84 3.48
CA ARG A 46 0.67 10.86 2.53
C ARG A 46 0.75 10.24 1.14
N VAL A 47 -0.16 10.65 0.26
CA VAL A 47 -0.18 10.12 -1.11
C VAL A 47 1.01 10.69 -1.88
N ILE A 48 1.81 9.81 -2.46
CA ILE A 48 3.03 10.17 -3.19
C ILE A 48 2.78 10.22 -4.69
N GLU A 49 1.99 9.28 -5.21
CA GLU A 49 1.77 9.13 -6.63
C GLU A 49 0.36 8.61 -6.88
N ILE A 50 -0.30 9.14 -7.90
CA ILE A 50 -1.63 8.68 -8.32
C ILE A 50 -1.64 8.60 -9.84
N ASP A 51 -2.18 7.50 -10.37
CA ASP A 51 -2.47 7.35 -11.79
C ASP A 51 -3.92 6.89 -11.92
N ALA A 52 -4.80 7.83 -12.29
CA ALA A 52 -6.22 7.54 -12.40
C ALA A 52 -6.55 6.63 -13.58
N GLU A 53 -5.73 6.63 -14.61
CA GLU A 53 -5.97 5.83 -15.81
C GLU A 53 -5.75 4.34 -15.53
N THR A 54 -4.63 4.00 -14.91
CA THR A 54 -4.31 2.63 -14.50
C THR A 54 -5.00 2.26 -13.19
N GLN A 55 -5.39 3.26 -12.42
CA GLN A 55 -5.98 3.14 -11.07
C GLN A 55 -4.99 2.55 -10.06
N TYR A 56 -3.79 3.10 -10.04
CA TYR A 56 -2.85 2.79 -8.98
C TYR A 56 -2.46 4.05 -8.20
N ALA A 57 -2.00 3.85 -6.99
CA ALA A 57 -1.50 4.93 -6.15
C ALA A 57 -0.38 4.42 -5.25
N VAL A 58 0.48 5.34 -4.82
CA VAL A 58 1.52 5.05 -3.84
C VAL A 58 1.29 5.97 -2.66
N VAL A 59 1.32 5.40 -1.46
CA VAL A 59 1.08 6.13 -0.22
C VAL A 59 2.16 5.81 0.80
N ALA A 60 2.63 6.84 1.49
CA ALA A 60 3.45 6.65 2.68
C ALA A 60 2.50 6.60 3.86
N ILE A 61 2.52 5.51 4.61
CA ILE A 61 1.54 5.25 5.66
C ILE A 61 2.19 4.52 6.82
N ALA A 62 1.80 4.87 8.04
CA ALA A 62 2.27 4.19 9.24
C ALA A 62 1.42 2.96 9.53
N ALA A 63 1.97 2.04 10.31
CA ALA A 63 1.28 0.81 10.71
C ALA A 63 0.04 1.09 11.56
N SER A 64 0.05 2.20 12.30
CA SER A 64 -1.10 2.66 13.08
C SER A 64 -1.06 4.18 13.19
N PRO A 65 -2.18 4.83 13.57
CA PRO A 65 -2.21 6.29 13.69
C PRO A 65 -1.20 6.85 14.70
N THR A 66 -0.77 6.03 15.65
CA THR A 66 0.17 6.46 16.70
C THR A 66 1.61 6.05 16.41
N SER A 67 1.85 5.28 15.36
CA SER A 67 3.19 4.83 15.01
C SER A 67 3.97 5.94 14.32
N LEU A 68 5.23 6.09 14.70
CA LEU A 68 6.13 7.06 14.07
C LEU A 68 6.83 6.48 12.83
N ASN A 69 6.85 5.15 12.70
CA ASN A 69 7.46 4.50 11.56
C ASN A 69 6.50 4.45 10.36
N GLU A 70 6.89 5.15 9.32
CA GLU A 70 6.15 5.21 8.07
C GLU A 70 6.74 4.21 7.08
N GLY A 71 5.88 3.42 6.47
CA GLY A 71 6.26 2.58 5.36
C GLY A 71 5.68 3.13 4.07
N VAL A 72 5.80 2.38 3.00
CA VAL A 72 5.27 2.74 1.70
C VAL A 72 4.45 1.58 1.16
N ALA A 73 3.32 1.91 0.54
CA ALA A 73 2.47 0.92 -0.09
C ALA A 73 2.09 1.40 -1.50
N ALA A 74 2.09 0.45 -2.42
CA ALA A 74 1.54 0.67 -3.75
C ALA A 74 0.27 -0.16 -3.86
N ILE A 75 -0.79 0.44 -4.38
CA ILE A 75 -2.08 -0.23 -4.55
C ILE A 75 -2.52 -0.12 -6.01
N LEU A 76 -3.23 -1.14 -6.46
CA LEU A 76 -3.81 -1.20 -7.79
C LEU A 76 -5.22 -1.72 -7.67
N LEU A 77 -6.20 -0.93 -8.15
CA LEU A 77 -7.60 -1.32 -8.14
C LEU A 77 -7.98 -1.83 -9.52
N LYS A 78 -8.37 -3.11 -9.59
CA LYS A 78 -8.68 -3.76 -10.86
C LYS A 78 -9.71 -4.86 -10.64
N ASN A 79 -10.81 -4.79 -11.40
CA ASN A 79 -11.85 -5.83 -11.38
C ASN A 79 -12.40 -6.11 -9.98
N LYS A 80 -12.65 -5.05 -9.20
CA LYS A 80 -13.18 -5.13 -7.83
C LYS A 80 -12.24 -5.87 -6.87
N ILE A 81 -10.95 -5.90 -7.21
CA ILE A 81 -9.91 -6.43 -6.33
C ILE A 81 -8.89 -5.32 -6.11
N LEU A 82 -8.54 -5.10 -4.87
CA LEU A 82 -7.45 -4.20 -4.52
C LEU A 82 -6.19 -5.05 -4.31
N TYR A 83 -5.19 -4.82 -5.15
CA TYR A 83 -3.87 -5.43 -5.02
C TYR A 83 -3.00 -4.50 -4.22
N ILE A 84 -2.30 -5.02 -3.22
CA ILE A 84 -1.48 -4.24 -2.30
C ILE A 84 -0.07 -4.80 -2.29
N ALA A 85 0.93 -3.93 -2.40
CA ALA A 85 2.32 -4.26 -2.10
C ALA A 85 2.80 -3.24 -1.08
N ALA A 86 3.45 -3.71 -0.02
CA ALA A 86 3.88 -2.81 1.04
C ALA A 86 5.29 -3.15 1.52
N TYR A 87 5.96 -2.14 2.03
CA TYR A 87 7.28 -2.27 2.63
C TYR A 87 7.43 -1.27 3.76
N ALA A 88 7.96 -1.73 4.88
CA ALA A 88 8.36 -0.86 5.98
C ALA A 88 9.68 -1.39 6.53
N LYS A 89 10.61 -0.47 6.78
CA LYS A 89 11.89 -0.84 7.37
C LYS A 89 11.66 -1.22 8.83
N GLU A 90 12.12 -2.41 9.20
CA GLU A 90 12.07 -2.85 10.58
C GLU A 90 13.30 -2.34 11.35
N GLY A 91 13.10 -2.02 12.63
CA GLY A 91 14.21 -1.68 13.51
C GLY A 91 14.84 -2.93 14.09
N LEU A 92 15.55 -2.75 15.20
CA LEU A 92 16.19 -3.86 15.91
C LEU A 92 15.19 -4.85 16.48
N ILE A 93 14.00 -4.37 16.83
CA ILE A 93 12.91 -5.21 17.33
C ILE A 93 11.92 -5.40 16.18
N LYS A 94 11.62 -6.66 15.83
CA LYS A 94 10.64 -6.95 14.80
C LYS A 94 9.24 -6.60 15.28
N GLN A 95 8.60 -5.67 14.59
CA GLN A 95 7.26 -5.22 14.91
C GLN A 95 6.24 -5.61 13.84
N HIS A 96 6.67 -6.31 12.78
CA HIS A 96 5.82 -6.71 11.66
C HIS A 96 5.11 -5.52 11.02
N SER A 97 5.84 -4.42 10.86
CA SER A 97 5.25 -3.16 10.38
C SER A 97 4.68 -3.28 8.98
N THR A 98 5.33 -4.03 8.09
CA THR A 98 4.82 -4.24 6.73
C THR A 98 3.47 -4.94 6.75
N GLU A 99 3.33 -6.01 7.52
CA GLU A 99 2.08 -6.76 7.64
C GLU A 99 0.98 -5.91 8.28
N LYS A 100 1.32 -5.08 9.25
CA LYS A 100 0.37 -4.18 9.90
C LYS A 100 -0.11 -3.11 8.94
N ILE A 101 0.74 -2.61 8.05
CA ILE A 101 0.34 -1.65 7.02
C ILE A 101 -0.69 -2.29 6.08
N ILE A 102 -0.43 -3.52 5.64
CA ILE A 102 -1.35 -4.26 4.78
C ILE A 102 -2.69 -4.45 5.49
N GLN A 103 -2.67 -4.83 6.76
CA GLN A 103 -3.89 -5.00 7.54
C GLN A 103 -4.66 -3.69 7.66
N ARG A 104 -3.96 -2.60 7.93
CA ARG A 104 -4.59 -1.27 8.03
C ARG A 104 -5.27 -0.87 6.72
N LEU A 105 -4.59 -1.06 5.59
CA LEU A 105 -5.16 -0.76 4.28
C LEU A 105 -6.38 -1.64 4.00
N THR A 106 -6.31 -2.92 4.34
CA THR A 106 -7.43 -3.84 4.18
C THR A 106 -8.64 -3.37 4.96
N GLU A 107 -8.45 -2.93 6.20
CA GLU A 107 -9.54 -2.43 7.04
C GLU A 107 -10.13 -1.12 6.51
N LEU A 108 -9.31 -0.26 5.92
CA LEU A 108 -9.78 1.02 5.38
C LEU A 108 -10.76 0.84 4.21
N VAL A 109 -10.59 -0.23 3.43
CA VAL A 109 -11.38 -0.42 2.20
C VAL A 109 -12.54 -1.40 2.37
N ARG A 110 -12.70 -1.98 3.53
CA ARG A 110 -13.83 -2.87 3.80
C ARG A 110 -15.09 -2.11 4.18
#